data_ae2d1d1cf97ce2035473382b8a950e08
#
_entry.id   ae2d1d1cf97ce2035473382b8a950e08
#
_cell.length_a   1.000
_cell.length_b   1.000
_cell.length_c   1.000
_cell.angle_alpha   90.00
_cell.angle_beta   90.00
_cell.angle_gamma   90.00
#
_symmetry.space_group_name_H-M   'P 1'
#
loop_
_entity.id
_entity.type
_entity.pdbx_description
1 polymer ?
#
loop_
_entity_poly.entity_id
_entity_poly.type
_entity_poly.pdbx_seq_one_letter_code
_entity_poly.pdbx_strand_id
1 'polypeptide(L)'
;MTASNPLRDESQTRPGGQPLRGAHLDSTAQLMNAITSQLGSQLSLVSLDGTRRPVPPPLVLVGHGSRDPRALSTVRTLIERVRELRPHLSVHLGHIELNEPLLPDTLASLDPTGEAVLVPLLLSRGYHVKRDIPEAAAAVPGLRARVAAPLGPHPLLVETLYARLVEAGWRTRMSDAARRASGVVLAAAGSRDPEAAVDARRTAQLLAERLGVPVVPAYASTAAPTVPAALRAMAARGRHRVAVASYFTAPGRFATECAEAAPWISSAPLGTHPTMARLILHRYDQALATQATTEPALASA
;
A
#
# COMPACT_ATOMS: atom_id res chain seq x y z
N MET A 1 9.01 -68.39 -43.91
CA MET A 1 10.37 -68.71 -44.27
C MET A 1 11.30 -67.85 -43.50
N THR A 2 11.94 -68.48 -42.55
CA THR A 2 13.35 -68.40 -42.10
C THR A 2 13.86 -67.06 -41.67
N ALA A 3 13.94 -66.86 -40.38
CA ALA A 3 15.02 -67.16 -39.43
C ALA A 3 16.29 -66.32 -39.67
N SER A 4 16.68 -65.55 -38.71
CA SER A 4 17.78 -65.83 -37.80
C SER A 4 18.07 -64.70 -36.91
N ASN A 5 18.01 -64.96 -35.62
CA ASN A 5 18.77 -64.27 -34.54
C ASN A 5 20.20 -64.86 -34.54
N PRO A 6 21.28 -64.27 -34.06
CA PRO A 6 21.50 -64.10 -32.62
C PRO A 6 22.44 -62.97 -32.22
N LEU A 7 22.49 -62.79 -31.01
CA LEU A 7 23.51 -62.70 -29.96
C LEU A 7 23.46 -61.40 -29.07
N ARG A 8 23.24 -61.72 -27.83
CA ARG A 8 23.49 -61.00 -26.60
C ARG A 8 24.75 -60.13 -26.57
N ASP A 9 24.65 -58.97 -25.94
CA ASP A 9 25.63 -58.65 -24.89
C ASP A 9 24.92 -57.92 -23.74
N GLU A 10 25.09 -58.46 -22.56
CA GLU A 10 24.61 -57.92 -21.27
C GLU A 10 25.68 -56.96 -20.74
N SER A 11 25.31 -55.72 -20.52
CA SER A 11 25.97 -54.94 -19.47
C SER A 11 24.94 -54.12 -18.71
N GLN A 12 24.68 -54.60 -17.51
CA GLN A 12 23.87 -53.97 -16.49
C GLN A 12 24.48 -52.61 -16.11
N THR A 13 23.71 -51.54 -16.20
CA THR A 13 23.95 -50.35 -15.39
C THR A 13 22.66 -49.96 -14.69
N ARG A 14 22.73 -50.03 -13.36
CA ARG A 14 21.69 -49.67 -12.41
C ARG A 14 21.31 -48.16 -12.55
N PRO A 15 20.04 -47.77 -12.37
CA PRO A 15 19.66 -46.37 -12.28
C PRO A 15 20.15 -45.86 -10.92
N GLY A 16 21.08 -44.90 -10.97
CA GLY A 16 21.55 -44.16 -9.80
C GLY A 16 20.43 -43.32 -9.20
N GLY A 17 20.16 -43.53 -7.93
CA GLY A 17 19.25 -42.71 -7.13
C GLY A 17 19.72 -41.26 -7.11
N GLN A 18 18.79 -40.35 -7.36
CA GLN A 18 19.00 -38.95 -7.14
C GLN A 18 19.20 -38.71 -5.63
N PRO A 19 20.26 -38.03 -5.20
CA PRO A 19 20.39 -37.60 -3.82
C PRO A 19 19.38 -36.47 -3.56
N LEU A 20 18.60 -36.63 -2.52
CA LEU A 20 17.82 -35.56 -1.89
C LEU A 20 18.78 -34.38 -1.63
N ARG A 21 18.55 -33.26 -2.34
CA ARG A 21 19.25 -32.00 -2.06
C ARG A 21 18.81 -31.51 -0.68
N GLY A 22 19.54 -31.88 0.35
CA GLY A 22 19.59 -31.16 1.60
C GLY A 22 20.11 -29.75 1.28
N ALA A 23 19.46 -28.74 1.88
CA ALA A 23 19.94 -27.38 1.81
C ALA A 23 21.30 -27.30 2.52
N HIS A 24 22.37 -27.56 1.79
CA HIS A 24 23.73 -27.27 2.23
C HIS A 24 23.91 -25.75 2.16
N LEU A 25 24.23 -25.15 3.30
CA LEU A 25 24.78 -23.82 3.36
C LEU A 25 26.18 -23.89 2.73
N ASP A 26 26.24 -23.56 1.44
CA ASP A 26 27.40 -23.85 0.57
C ASP A 26 28.60 -22.89 0.78
N SER A 27 28.58 -22.01 1.78
CA SER A 27 29.80 -21.30 2.17
C SER A 27 29.75 -20.78 3.60
N THR A 28 30.92 -20.77 4.22
CA THR A 28 31.20 -20.14 5.53
C THR A 28 30.73 -18.68 5.54
N ALA A 29 30.77 -17.98 4.39
CA ALA A 29 30.30 -16.63 4.23
C ALA A 29 28.76 -16.49 4.37
N GLN A 30 27.98 -17.45 3.86
CA GLN A 30 26.51 -17.45 4.02
C GLN A 30 26.12 -17.71 5.48
N LEU A 31 26.82 -18.63 6.14
CA LEU A 31 26.64 -18.89 7.56
C LEU A 31 26.98 -17.66 8.41
N MET A 32 28.11 -17.01 8.14
CA MET A 32 28.53 -15.77 8.82
C MET A 32 27.53 -14.63 8.59
N ASN A 33 27.04 -14.46 7.37
CA ASN A 33 26.00 -13.46 7.08
C ASN A 33 24.67 -13.76 7.80
N ALA A 34 24.26 -15.02 7.87
CA ALA A 34 23.08 -15.43 8.60
C ALA A 34 23.23 -15.18 10.12
N ILE A 35 24.39 -15.55 10.69
CA ILE A 35 24.72 -15.30 12.10
C ILE A 35 24.79 -13.80 12.38
N THR A 36 25.45 -13.02 11.54
CA THR A 36 25.58 -11.56 11.70
C THR A 36 24.21 -10.88 11.62
N SER A 37 23.36 -11.32 10.68
CA SER A 37 21.99 -10.82 10.55
C SER A 37 21.14 -11.15 11.78
N GLN A 38 21.26 -12.37 12.29
CA GLN A 38 20.54 -12.83 13.47
C GLN A 38 21.02 -12.14 14.74
N LEU A 39 22.33 -11.98 14.92
CA LEU A 39 22.91 -11.21 16.03
C LEU A 39 22.54 -9.73 15.94
N GLY A 40 22.59 -9.12 14.75
CA GLY A 40 22.14 -7.75 14.53
C GLY A 40 20.68 -7.56 14.91
N SER A 41 19.81 -8.52 14.56
CA SER A 41 18.40 -8.52 14.93
C SER A 41 18.21 -8.64 16.45
N GLN A 42 18.99 -9.50 17.12
CA GLN A 42 18.92 -9.65 18.57
C GLN A 42 19.48 -8.42 19.32
N LEU A 43 20.60 -7.87 18.85
CA LEU A 43 21.19 -6.65 19.41
C LEU A 43 20.31 -5.41 19.22
N SER A 44 19.54 -5.36 18.15
CA SER A 44 18.59 -4.26 17.91
C SER A 44 17.43 -4.22 18.93
N LEU A 45 17.19 -5.33 19.64
CA LEU A 45 16.17 -5.43 20.69
C LEU A 45 16.68 -5.00 22.07
N VAL A 46 17.98 -4.69 22.20
CA VAL A 46 18.60 -4.30 23.46
C VAL A 46 19.14 -2.88 23.34
N SER A 47 18.87 -2.04 24.33
CA SER A 47 19.49 -0.71 24.44
C SER A 47 20.96 -0.83 24.82
N LEU A 48 21.76 0.24 24.60
CA LEU A 48 23.18 0.29 24.95
C LEU A 48 23.44 0.10 26.46
N ASP A 49 22.46 0.33 27.29
CA ASP A 49 22.46 0.12 28.75
C ASP A 49 22.03 -1.30 29.16
N GLY A 50 21.84 -2.22 28.20
CA GLY A 50 21.40 -3.60 28.45
C GLY A 50 19.90 -3.76 28.73
N THR A 51 19.13 -2.69 28.71
CA THR A 51 17.67 -2.76 28.88
C THR A 51 16.99 -3.19 27.59
N ARG A 52 15.91 -3.98 27.68
CA ARG A 52 15.14 -4.41 26.53
C ARG A 52 14.45 -3.19 25.91
N ARG A 53 14.67 -2.92 24.62
CA ARG A 53 13.96 -1.84 23.94
C ARG A 53 12.45 -2.07 24.09
N PRO A 54 11.67 -1.01 24.37
CA PRO A 54 10.22 -1.10 24.41
C PRO A 54 9.71 -1.72 23.10
N VAL A 55 8.82 -2.70 23.21
CA VAL A 55 8.16 -3.26 22.03
C VAL A 55 7.33 -2.15 21.38
N PRO A 56 7.53 -1.88 20.09
CA PRO A 56 6.77 -0.83 19.44
C PRO A 56 5.28 -1.15 19.45
N PRO A 57 4.39 -0.16 19.60
CA PRO A 57 2.95 -0.37 19.54
C PRO A 57 2.55 -1.08 18.23
N PRO A 58 1.61 -2.04 18.24
CA PRO A 58 1.15 -2.70 17.04
C PRO A 58 0.56 -1.68 16.05
N LEU A 59 0.81 -1.95 14.76
CA LEU A 59 0.21 -1.24 13.65
C LEU A 59 -1.11 -1.92 13.29
N VAL A 60 -2.21 -1.18 13.33
CA VAL A 60 -3.51 -1.63 12.83
C VAL A 60 -3.80 -0.90 11.52
N LEU A 61 -3.76 -1.63 10.41
CA LEU A 61 -4.21 -1.11 9.12
C LEU A 61 -5.74 -1.12 9.08
N VAL A 62 -6.32 0.02 8.72
CA VAL A 62 -7.78 0.16 8.69
C VAL A 62 -8.24 0.31 7.24
N GLY A 63 -8.79 -0.77 6.68
CA GLY A 63 -9.39 -0.79 5.34
C GLY A 63 -10.87 -0.38 5.39
N HIS A 64 -11.37 0.21 4.30
CA HIS A 64 -12.82 0.44 4.17
C HIS A 64 -13.58 -0.89 4.14
N GLY A 65 -13.05 -1.86 3.41
CA GLY A 65 -13.71 -3.08 3.00
C GLY A 65 -14.16 -3.02 1.53
N SER A 66 -14.36 -4.17 0.92
CA SER A 66 -14.76 -4.29 -0.48
C SER A 66 -15.44 -5.63 -0.75
N ARG A 67 -16.44 -5.63 -1.66
CA ARG A 67 -17.02 -6.88 -2.18
C ARG A 67 -16.16 -7.52 -3.28
N ASP A 68 -15.16 -6.81 -3.80
CA ASP A 68 -14.21 -7.36 -4.79
C ASP A 68 -13.14 -8.19 -4.05
N PRO A 69 -13.04 -9.51 -4.30
CA PRO A 69 -12.06 -10.36 -3.62
C PRO A 69 -10.61 -9.95 -3.90
N ARG A 70 -10.34 -9.31 -5.04
CA ARG A 70 -9.02 -8.79 -5.39
C ARG A 70 -8.57 -7.66 -4.44
N ALA A 71 -9.51 -6.91 -3.87
CA ALA A 71 -9.19 -5.86 -2.91
C ALA A 71 -8.57 -6.46 -1.64
N LEU A 72 -9.17 -7.51 -1.08
CA LEU A 72 -8.65 -8.18 0.10
C LEU A 72 -7.27 -8.80 -0.14
N SER A 73 -7.09 -9.46 -1.30
CA SER A 73 -5.78 -10.00 -1.71
C SER A 73 -4.72 -8.89 -1.81
N THR A 74 -5.08 -7.74 -2.40
CA THR A 74 -4.20 -6.56 -2.50
C THR A 74 -3.77 -6.05 -1.12
N VAL A 75 -4.71 -5.93 -0.19
CA VAL A 75 -4.42 -5.45 1.17
C VAL A 75 -3.53 -6.45 1.92
N ARG A 76 -3.79 -7.75 1.79
CA ARG A 76 -2.94 -8.80 2.41
C ARG A 76 -1.51 -8.74 1.88
N THR A 77 -1.31 -8.64 0.56
CA THR A 77 0.03 -8.48 -0.02
C THR A 77 0.72 -7.20 0.46
N LEU A 78 -0.03 -6.12 0.64
CA LEU A 78 0.52 -4.87 1.17
C LEU A 78 0.98 -5.03 2.62
N ILE A 79 0.24 -5.78 3.45
CA ILE A 79 0.63 -6.13 4.82
C ILE A 79 1.94 -6.92 4.82
N GLU A 80 2.09 -7.93 3.96
CA GLU A 80 3.33 -8.69 3.86
C GLU A 80 4.53 -7.79 3.52
N ARG A 81 4.36 -6.83 2.60
CA ARG A 81 5.42 -5.85 2.29
C ARG A 81 5.77 -4.93 3.46
N VAL A 82 4.78 -4.57 4.28
CA VAL A 82 5.04 -3.81 5.53
C VAL A 82 5.85 -4.66 6.51
N ARG A 83 5.50 -5.95 6.67
CA ARG A 83 6.22 -6.90 7.52
C ARG A 83 7.65 -7.15 7.04
N GLU A 84 7.86 -7.27 5.74
CA GLU A 84 9.20 -7.38 5.13
C GLU A 84 10.08 -6.16 5.46
N LEU A 85 9.52 -4.95 5.39
CA LEU A 85 10.23 -3.71 5.70
C LEU A 85 10.48 -3.51 7.19
N ARG A 86 9.63 -4.10 8.05
CA ARG A 86 9.71 -3.96 9.50
C ARG A 86 9.30 -5.27 10.22
N PRO A 87 10.19 -6.29 10.21
CA PRO A 87 9.85 -7.65 10.68
C PRO A 87 9.43 -7.75 12.16
N HIS A 88 9.85 -6.80 12.99
CA HIS A 88 9.54 -6.81 14.43
C HIS A 88 8.25 -6.06 14.78
N LEU A 89 7.60 -5.44 13.79
CA LEU A 89 6.36 -4.73 13.99
C LEU A 89 5.17 -5.70 13.90
N SER A 90 4.38 -5.77 14.95
CA SER A 90 3.10 -6.49 14.91
C SER A 90 2.14 -5.71 14.00
N VAL A 91 1.60 -6.38 12.95
CA VAL A 91 0.72 -5.75 11.96
C VAL A 91 -0.61 -6.50 11.90
N HIS A 92 -1.68 -5.78 12.18
CA HIS A 92 -3.07 -6.25 12.16
C HIS A 92 -3.87 -5.55 11.07
N LEU A 93 -5.00 -6.12 10.70
CA LEU A 93 -5.95 -5.56 9.74
C LEU A 93 -7.33 -5.52 10.39
N GLY A 94 -8.00 -4.38 10.28
CA GLY A 94 -9.41 -4.25 10.59
C GLY A 94 -10.13 -3.53 9.45
N HIS A 95 -11.40 -3.83 9.25
CA HIS A 95 -12.22 -3.17 8.23
C HIS A 95 -13.32 -2.34 8.88
N ILE A 96 -13.67 -1.24 8.22
CA ILE A 96 -14.79 -0.39 8.65
C ILE A 96 -16.11 -1.13 8.40
N GLU A 97 -16.20 -1.80 7.24
CA GLU A 97 -17.38 -2.56 6.82
C GLU A 97 -17.03 -3.67 5.82
N LEU A 98 -18.00 -4.48 5.41
CA LEU A 98 -17.98 -5.45 4.30
C LEU A 98 -17.05 -6.66 4.44
N ASN A 99 -15.98 -6.59 5.17
CA ASN A 99 -15.03 -7.69 5.35
C ASN A 99 -14.69 -7.92 6.82
N GLU A 100 -14.40 -9.16 7.13
CA GLU A 100 -13.88 -9.56 8.45
C GLU A 100 -12.33 -9.59 8.45
N PRO A 101 -11.69 -9.35 9.62
CA PRO A 101 -12.31 -8.88 10.85
C PRO A 101 -12.76 -7.42 10.74
N LEU A 102 -13.84 -7.06 11.44
CA LEU A 102 -14.22 -5.66 11.61
C LEU A 102 -13.21 -4.94 12.53
N LEU A 103 -13.12 -3.63 12.40
CA LEU A 103 -12.20 -2.83 13.21
C LEU A 103 -12.42 -2.98 14.72
N PRO A 104 -13.65 -2.97 15.27
CA PRO A 104 -13.87 -3.22 16.68
C PRO A 104 -13.35 -4.57 17.16
N ASP A 105 -13.54 -5.64 16.38
CA ASP A 105 -13.08 -6.99 16.73
C ASP A 105 -11.54 -7.08 16.73
N THR A 106 -10.91 -6.43 15.74
CA THR A 106 -9.45 -6.33 15.68
C THR A 106 -8.90 -5.60 16.92
N LEU A 107 -9.49 -4.47 17.29
CA LEU A 107 -9.05 -3.70 18.45
C LEU A 107 -9.28 -4.46 19.77
N ALA A 108 -10.41 -5.17 19.91
CA ALA A 108 -10.70 -5.99 21.08
C ALA A 108 -9.74 -7.18 21.25
N SER A 109 -9.09 -7.63 20.17
CA SER A 109 -8.09 -8.70 20.20
C SER A 109 -6.70 -8.25 20.66
N LEU A 110 -6.45 -6.93 20.79
CA LEU A 110 -5.20 -6.38 21.27
C LEU A 110 -5.13 -6.37 22.80
N ASP A 111 -3.94 -6.14 23.36
CA ASP A 111 -3.79 -5.89 24.79
C ASP A 111 -4.62 -4.65 25.21
N PRO A 112 -5.63 -4.80 26.06
CA PRO A 112 -6.52 -3.71 26.43
C PRO A 112 -5.81 -2.61 27.23
N THR A 113 -4.64 -2.88 27.81
CA THR A 113 -3.83 -1.90 28.55
C THR A 113 -2.69 -1.33 27.73
N GLY A 114 -2.56 -1.78 26.47
CA GLY A 114 -1.49 -1.44 25.57
C GLY A 114 -1.71 -0.15 24.78
N GLU A 115 -0.83 0.05 23.83
CA GLU A 115 -0.94 1.10 22.82
C GLU A 115 -1.12 0.50 21.43
N ALA A 116 -1.76 1.22 20.52
CA ALA A 116 -1.85 0.83 19.12
C ALA A 116 -1.83 2.06 18.21
N VAL A 117 -1.29 1.93 16.99
CA VAL A 117 -1.36 2.96 15.95
C VAL A 117 -2.24 2.47 14.82
N LEU A 118 -3.34 3.18 14.58
CA LEU A 118 -4.28 2.89 13.50
C LEU A 118 -3.91 3.72 12.27
N VAL A 119 -3.55 3.06 11.18
CA VAL A 119 -3.24 3.73 9.90
C VAL A 119 -4.35 3.48 8.91
N PRO A 120 -5.18 4.50 8.58
CA PRO A 120 -6.23 4.37 7.58
C PRO A 120 -5.64 4.11 6.20
N LEU A 121 -6.07 3.03 5.53
CA LEU A 121 -5.80 2.79 4.11
C LEU A 121 -6.71 3.64 3.22
N LEU A 122 -6.99 4.86 3.66
CA LEU A 122 -7.84 5.85 3.00
C LEU A 122 -6.96 6.97 2.43
N LEU A 123 -7.34 7.49 1.26
CA LEU A 123 -6.50 8.39 0.48
C LEU A 123 -6.73 9.87 0.76
N SER A 124 -7.75 10.19 1.55
CA SER A 124 -8.12 11.56 1.90
C SER A 124 -8.83 11.59 3.25
N ARG A 125 -8.88 12.79 3.84
CA ARG A 125 -9.77 13.05 4.98
C ARG A 125 -11.22 12.88 4.56
N GLY A 126 -12.02 12.27 5.41
CA GLY A 126 -13.43 12.03 5.16
C GLY A 126 -14.12 11.53 6.41
N TYR A 127 -15.41 11.20 6.32
CA TYR A 127 -16.23 10.80 7.45
C TYR A 127 -15.61 9.64 8.24
N HIS A 128 -15.16 8.59 7.55
CA HIS A 128 -14.53 7.42 8.20
C HIS A 128 -13.28 7.78 9.01
N VAL A 129 -12.41 8.66 8.49
CA VAL A 129 -11.19 9.09 9.20
C VAL A 129 -11.52 9.96 10.40
N LYS A 130 -12.56 10.81 10.29
CA LYS A 130 -12.92 11.80 11.31
C LYS A 130 -13.86 11.24 12.37
N ARG A 131 -14.61 10.19 12.08
CA ARG A 131 -15.66 9.66 12.94
C ARG A 131 -15.51 8.17 13.23
N ASP A 132 -15.71 7.31 12.25
CA ASP A 132 -15.85 5.87 12.47
C ASP A 132 -14.58 5.26 13.10
N ILE A 133 -13.40 5.64 12.63
CA ILE A 133 -12.14 5.11 13.17
C ILE A 133 -11.88 5.64 14.59
N PRO A 134 -11.98 6.95 14.89
CA PRO A 134 -11.86 7.44 16.27
C PRO A 134 -12.92 6.87 17.22
N GLU A 135 -14.16 6.74 16.80
CA GLU A 135 -15.24 6.16 17.60
C GLU A 135 -14.98 4.69 17.93
N ALA A 136 -14.55 3.88 16.94
CA ALA A 136 -14.16 2.49 17.16
C ALA A 136 -12.94 2.39 18.10
N ALA A 137 -11.97 3.29 17.99
CA ALA A 137 -10.83 3.35 18.89
C ALA A 137 -11.23 3.70 20.33
N ALA A 138 -12.14 4.66 20.51
CA ALA A 138 -12.64 5.08 21.81
C ALA A 138 -13.55 4.03 22.50
N ALA A 139 -14.12 3.10 21.73
CA ALA A 139 -15.00 2.06 22.23
C ALA A 139 -14.27 0.93 22.98
N VAL A 140 -12.93 0.86 22.91
CA VAL A 140 -12.12 -0.16 23.62
C VAL A 140 -11.51 0.46 24.87
N PRO A 141 -12.06 0.21 26.07
CA PRO A 141 -11.56 0.78 27.30
C PRO A 141 -10.12 0.34 27.60
N GLY A 142 -9.27 1.30 27.98
CA GLY A 142 -7.88 1.06 28.37
C GLY A 142 -6.88 1.02 27.21
N LEU A 143 -7.29 0.73 25.99
CA LEU A 143 -6.41 0.77 24.81
C LEU A 143 -6.08 2.25 24.43
N ARG A 144 -4.81 2.59 24.46
CA ARG A 144 -4.35 3.89 23.96
C ARG A 144 -4.14 3.86 22.45
N ALA A 145 -5.22 4.03 21.71
CA ALA A 145 -5.21 4.01 20.25
C ALA A 145 -4.90 5.40 19.68
N ARG A 146 -3.98 5.46 18.71
CA ARG A 146 -3.62 6.68 17.97
C ARG A 146 -4.03 6.51 16.52
N VAL A 147 -4.83 7.43 16.02
CA VAL A 147 -5.24 7.42 14.60
C VAL A 147 -4.28 8.29 13.81
N ALA A 148 -3.52 7.68 12.91
CA ALA A 148 -2.64 8.38 12.00
C ALA A 148 -3.42 9.16 10.93
N ALA A 149 -2.77 10.13 10.29
CA ALA A 149 -3.32 10.81 9.13
C ALA A 149 -3.59 9.81 7.97
N PRO A 150 -4.55 10.08 7.08
CA PRO A 150 -4.78 9.28 5.88
C PRO A 150 -3.55 9.28 4.98
N LEU A 151 -3.51 8.36 4.01
CA LEU A 151 -2.34 8.19 3.15
C LEU A 151 -2.05 9.43 2.28
N GLY A 152 -3.07 10.16 1.85
CA GLY A 152 -2.89 11.35 1.04
C GLY A 152 -3.46 12.64 1.67
N PRO A 153 -3.05 13.80 1.12
CA PRO A 153 -1.99 13.98 0.11
C PRO A 153 -0.58 13.75 0.67
N HIS A 154 0.31 13.13 -0.11
CA HIS A 154 1.70 12.86 0.29
C HIS A 154 2.61 12.64 -0.93
N PRO A 155 3.91 13.07 -0.93
CA PRO A 155 4.82 12.84 -2.05
C PRO A 155 4.98 11.36 -2.45
N LEU A 156 5.09 10.44 -1.48
CA LEU A 156 5.18 9.00 -1.78
C LEU A 156 3.94 8.46 -2.51
N LEU A 157 2.78 9.03 -2.25
CA LEU A 157 1.55 8.70 -2.96
C LEU A 157 1.61 9.18 -4.41
N VAL A 158 2.15 10.37 -4.63
CA VAL A 158 2.37 10.94 -5.98
C VAL A 158 3.36 10.09 -6.78
N GLU A 159 4.46 9.65 -6.17
CA GLU A 159 5.41 8.73 -6.82
C GLU A 159 4.76 7.39 -7.16
N THR A 160 3.86 6.87 -6.32
CA THR A 160 3.09 5.65 -6.64
C THR A 160 2.20 5.87 -7.86
N LEU A 161 1.45 6.97 -7.92
CA LEU A 161 0.60 7.33 -9.05
C LEU A 161 1.42 7.49 -10.33
N TYR A 162 2.56 8.17 -10.25
CA TYR A 162 3.49 8.32 -11.36
C TYR A 162 3.99 6.97 -11.88
N ALA A 163 4.45 6.09 -10.98
CA ALA A 163 4.91 4.76 -11.36
C ALA A 163 3.80 3.94 -12.03
N ARG A 164 2.58 3.95 -11.49
CA ARG A 164 1.42 3.27 -12.09
C ARG A 164 1.05 3.79 -13.47
N LEU A 165 1.19 5.10 -13.71
CA LEU A 165 1.00 5.67 -15.04
C LEU A 165 2.11 5.22 -16.00
N VAL A 166 3.36 5.17 -15.57
CA VAL A 166 4.50 4.69 -16.39
C VAL A 166 4.33 3.20 -16.73
N GLU A 167 3.94 2.37 -15.79
CA GLU A 167 3.61 0.95 -16.01
C GLU A 167 2.50 0.77 -17.05
N ALA A 168 1.52 1.68 -17.06
CA ALA A 168 0.43 1.70 -18.03
C ALA A 168 0.81 2.29 -19.40
N GLY A 169 2.05 2.74 -19.60
CA GLY A 169 2.56 3.26 -20.88
C GLY A 169 2.65 4.78 -20.96
N TRP A 170 2.55 5.52 -19.85
CA TRP A 170 2.83 6.95 -19.83
C TRP A 170 4.31 7.21 -20.18
N ARG A 171 4.53 8.05 -21.18
CA ARG A 171 5.89 8.38 -21.62
C ARG A 171 6.47 9.52 -20.76
N THR A 172 7.63 9.28 -20.16
CA THR A 172 8.34 10.25 -19.32
C THR A 172 9.03 11.35 -20.16
N ARG A 173 9.39 11.03 -21.39
CA ARG A 173 9.95 11.98 -22.37
C ARG A 173 8.93 12.23 -23.46
N MET A 174 8.53 13.47 -23.65
CA MET A 174 7.57 13.91 -24.65
C MET A 174 8.06 15.17 -25.35
N SER A 175 7.75 15.29 -26.65
CA SER A 175 7.88 16.58 -27.35
C SER A 175 6.90 17.61 -26.78
N ASP A 176 7.16 18.90 -27.00
CA ASP A 176 6.26 19.95 -26.52
C ASP A 176 4.85 19.84 -27.14
N ALA A 177 4.75 19.41 -28.39
CA ALA A 177 3.47 19.15 -29.04
C ALA A 177 2.71 18.01 -28.32
N ALA A 178 3.39 16.91 -28.01
CA ALA A 178 2.80 15.79 -27.28
C ALA A 178 2.39 16.21 -25.85
N ARG A 179 3.21 17.02 -25.19
CA ARG A 179 2.92 17.56 -23.85
C ARG A 179 1.68 18.46 -23.85
N ARG A 180 1.57 19.36 -24.84
CA ARG A 180 0.38 20.22 -25.00
C ARG A 180 -0.89 19.43 -25.28
N ALA A 181 -0.80 18.31 -26.00
CA ALA A 181 -1.94 17.44 -26.29
C ALA A 181 -2.27 16.46 -25.14
N SER A 182 -1.44 16.37 -24.11
CA SER A 182 -1.59 15.39 -23.01
C SER A 182 -2.20 16.01 -21.75
N GLY A 183 -2.86 15.19 -20.96
CA GLY A 183 -3.37 15.50 -19.64
C GLY A 183 -3.70 14.23 -18.86
N VAL A 184 -4.04 14.39 -17.58
CA VAL A 184 -4.41 13.27 -16.71
C VAL A 184 -5.68 13.61 -15.96
N VAL A 185 -6.60 12.66 -15.85
CA VAL A 185 -7.71 12.69 -14.92
C VAL A 185 -7.35 11.82 -13.71
N LEU A 186 -7.29 12.40 -12.53
CA LEU A 186 -7.11 11.69 -11.26
C LEU A 186 -8.48 11.17 -10.80
N ALA A 187 -8.74 9.89 -11.03
CA ALA A 187 -10.04 9.27 -10.75
C ALA A 187 -10.10 8.79 -9.30
N ALA A 188 -10.93 9.41 -8.49
CA ALA A 188 -11.16 9.09 -7.08
C ALA A 188 -12.58 8.59 -6.82
N ALA A 189 -12.82 7.97 -5.68
CA ALA A 189 -14.14 7.47 -5.31
C ALA A 189 -15.20 8.60 -5.19
N GLY A 190 -14.79 9.74 -4.64
CA GLY A 190 -15.69 10.81 -4.24
C GLY A 190 -16.07 10.72 -2.75
N SER A 191 -16.45 11.85 -2.19
CA SER A 191 -16.90 11.95 -0.78
C SER A 191 -17.83 13.16 -0.65
N ARG A 192 -18.74 13.10 0.32
CA ARG A 192 -19.57 14.25 0.74
C ARG A 192 -18.81 15.22 1.64
N ASP A 193 -17.67 14.78 2.21
CA ASP A 193 -16.81 15.64 3.02
C ASP A 193 -16.01 16.59 2.12
N PRO A 194 -16.10 17.91 2.29
CA PRO A 194 -15.42 18.90 1.45
C PRO A 194 -13.89 18.78 1.54
N GLU A 195 -13.33 18.35 2.66
CA GLU A 195 -11.89 18.18 2.80
C GLU A 195 -11.33 17.06 1.93
N ALA A 196 -12.13 16.02 1.64
CA ALA A 196 -11.72 15.00 0.70
C ALA A 196 -11.46 15.55 -0.71
N ALA A 197 -12.29 16.53 -1.14
CA ALA A 197 -12.09 17.22 -2.41
C ALA A 197 -10.85 18.14 -2.37
N VAL A 198 -10.54 18.76 -1.24
CA VAL A 198 -9.31 19.54 -1.05
C VAL A 198 -8.08 18.63 -1.18
N ASP A 199 -8.08 17.48 -0.52
CA ASP A 199 -6.99 16.53 -0.55
C ASP A 199 -6.78 15.94 -1.97
N ALA A 200 -7.86 15.60 -2.68
CA ALA A 200 -7.79 15.14 -4.06
C ALA A 200 -7.21 16.21 -5.00
N ARG A 201 -7.62 17.48 -4.85
CA ARG A 201 -7.06 18.61 -5.62
C ARG A 201 -5.57 18.80 -5.32
N ARG A 202 -5.17 18.70 -4.05
CA ARG A 202 -3.75 18.82 -3.68
C ARG A 202 -2.91 17.69 -4.26
N THR A 203 -3.42 16.46 -4.23
CA THR A 203 -2.75 15.30 -4.87
C THR A 203 -2.65 15.50 -6.39
N ALA A 204 -3.71 15.97 -7.04
CA ALA A 204 -3.72 16.26 -8.47
C ALA A 204 -2.70 17.36 -8.83
N GLN A 205 -2.57 18.42 -8.02
CA GLN A 205 -1.57 19.46 -8.21
C GLN A 205 -0.14 18.90 -8.13
N LEU A 206 0.17 18.14 -7.08
CA LEU A 206 1.49 17.53 -6.91
C LEU A 206 1.82 16.57 -8.07
N LEU A 207 0.84 15.81 -8.54
CA LEU A 207 1.01 14.92 -9.69
C LEU A 207 1.20 15.72 -11.00
N ALA A 208 0.52 16.86 -11.16
CA ALA A 208 0.72 17.75 -12.30
C ALA A 208 2.15 18.33 -12.33
N GLU A 209 2.66 18.76 -11.19
CA GLU A 209 4.04 19.21 -11.02
C GLU A 209 5.03 18.09 -11.40
N ARG A 210 4.78 16.85 -10.94
CA ARG A 210 5.62 15.69 -11.24
C ARG A 210 5.63 15.26 -12.71
N LEU A 211 4.47 15.39 -13.39
CA LEU A 211 4.28 14.96 -14.79
C LEU A 211 4.58 16.06 -15.80
N GLY A 212 4.52 17.33 -15.42
CA GLY A 212 4.62 18.49 -16.30
C GLY A 212 3.44 18.64 -17.26
N VAL A 213 2.27 18.10 -16.91
CA VAL A 213 1.00 18.24 -17.65
C VAL A 213 -0.15 18.50 -16.66
N PRO A 214 -1.27 19.10 -17.09
CA PRO A 214 -2.42 19.29 -16.23
C PRO A 214 -3.00 17.95 -15.71
N VAL A 215 -3.33 17.94 -14.43
CA VAL A 215 -4.04 16.85 -13.77
C VAL A 215 -5.31 17.42 -13.15
N VAL A 216 -6.46 16.81 -13.44
CA VAL A 216 -7.77 17.23 -12.92
C VAL A 216 -8.36 16.09 -12.10
N PRO A 217 -8.76 16.32 -10.85
CA PRO A 217 -9.48 15.32 -10.08
C PRO A 217 -10.90 15.14 -10.63
N ALA A 218 -11.35 13.89 -10.67
CA ALA A 218 -12.71 13.51 -11.02
C ALA A 218 -13.17 12.33 -10.18
N TYR A 219 -14.48 12.12 -10.09
CA TYR A 219 -15.05 11.25 -9.08
C TYR A 219 -15.98 10.20 -9.71
N ALA A 220 -15.93 8.99 -9.14
CA ALA A 220 -16.79 7.88 -9.52
C ALA A 220 -18.21 8.04 -8.96
N SER A 221 -18.36 8.71 -7.79
CA SER A 221 -19.64 8.91 -7.12
C SER A 221 -19.67 10.23 -6.34
N THR A 222 -20.85 10.64 -5.89
CA THR A 222 -21.14 11.69 -4.88
C THR A 222 -20.57 13.08 -5.12
N ALA A 223 -19.60 13.27 -6.01
CA ALA A 223 -18.93 14.54 -6.25
C ALA A 223 -18.79 14.82 -7.76
N ALA A 224 -18.54 16.08 -8.11
CA ALA A 224 -18.30 16.54 -9.48
C ALA A 224 -16.90 17.12 -9.63
N PRO A 225 -16.30 17.04 -10.83
CA PRO A 225 -16.82 16.42 -12.05
C PRO A 225 -16.75 14.89 -12.03
N THR A 226 -17.61 14.22 -12.81
CA THR A 226 -17.44 12.80 -13.12
C THR A 226 -16.27 12.58 -14.06
N VAL A 227 -15.70 11.36 -14.11
CA VAL A 227 -14.59 11.02 -15.01
C VAL A 227 -14.91 11.34 -16.48
N PRO A 228 -16.07 10.94 -17.05
CA PRO A 228 -16.43 11.32 -18.41
C PRO A 228 -16.55 12.83 -18.62
N ALA A 229 -17.06 13.58 -17.64
CA ALA A 229 -17.16 15.04 -17.74
C ALA A 229 -15.76 15.71 -17.76
N ALA A 230 -14.84 15.25 -16.92
CA ALA A 230 -13.46 15.74 -16.89
C ALA A 230 -12.73 15.43 -18.21
N LEU A 231 -12.91 14.24 -18.77
CA LEU A 231 -12.34 13.85 -20.06
C LEU A 231 -12.84 14.77 -21.19
N ARG A 232 -14.16 15.02 -21.27
CA ARG A 232 -14.72 15.98 -22.25
C ARG A 232 -14.16 17.39 -22.07
N ALA A 233 -14.03 17.86 -20.84
CA ALA A 233 -13.47 19.17 -20.54
C ALA A 233 -11.97 19.28 -20.94
N MET A 234 -11.20 18.22 -20.82
CA MET A 234 -9.82 18.14 -21.31
C MET A 234 -9.78 18.20 -22.84
N ALA A 235 -10.61 17.40 -23.52
CA ALA A 235 -10.70 17.37 -24.97
C ALA A 235 -11.09 18.75 -25.56
N ALA A 236 -12.06 19.44 -24.95
CA ALA A 236 -12.45 20.79 -25.32
C ALA A 236 -11.32 21.83 -25.22
N ARG A 237 -10.28 21.54 -24.41
CA ARG A 237 -9.07 22.34 -24.27
C ARG A 237 -7.93 21.87 -25.18
N GLY A 238 -8.20 21.05 -26.18
CA GLY A 238 -7.23 20.53 -27.13
C GLY A 238 -6.35 19.39 -26.57
N ARG A 239 -6.73 18.80 -25.42
CA ARG A 239 -5.98 17.67 -24.84
C ARG A 239 -6.68 16.37 -25.20
N HIS A 240 -6.20 15.73 -26.25
CA HIS A 240 -6.78 14.50 -26.80
C HIS A 240 -6.06 13.22 -26.32
N ARG A 241 -4.89 13.36 -25.65
CA ARG A 241 -4.13 12.26 -25.04
C ARG A 241 -4.28 12.32 -23.53
N VAL A 242 -5.46 11.93 -23.04
CA VAL A 242 -5.77 11.99 -21.63
C VAL A 242 -5.69 10.59 -21.01
N ALA A 243 -4.82 10.44 -20.01
CA ALA A 243 -4.74 9.25 -19.19
C ALA A 243 -5.68 9.36 -17.97
N VAL A 244 -6.15 8.22 -17.46
CA VAL A 244 -6.86 8.12 -16.19
C VAL A 244 -5.92 7.51 -15.15
N ALA A 245 -5.56 8.28 -14.13
CA ALA A 245 -4.80 7.81 -12.98
C ALA A 245 -5.75 7.29 -11.92
N SER A 246 -5.63 6.02 -11.58
CA SER A 246 -6.49 5.34 -10.62
C SER A 246 -6.11 5.72 -9.18
N TYR A 247 -6.89 6.61 -8.56
CA TYR A 247 -6.70 7.04 -7.17
C TYR A 247 -7.55 6.19 -6.24
N PHE A 248 -7.25 4.89 -6.23
CA PHE A 248 -7.88 3.85 -5.41
C PHE A 248 -6.81 2.98 -4.78
N THR A 249 -7.00 2.58 -3.54
CA THR A 249 -6.04 1.74 -2.81
C THR A 249 -5.96 0.34 -3.40
N ALA A 250 -7.08 -0.21 -3.88
CA ALA A 250 -7.20 -1.57 -4.39
C ALA A 250 -8.19 -1.65 -5.57
N PRO A 251 -8.18 -2.75 -6.34
CA PRO A 251 -9.22 -3.03 -7.34
C PRO A 251 -10.62 -3.01 -6.74
N GLY A 252 -11.61 -2.66 -7.55
CA GLY A 252 -13.01 -2.61 -7.17
C GLY A 252 -13.87 -1.95 -8.23
N ARG A 253 -15.18 -1.96 -8.04
CA ARG A 253 -16.17 -1.47 -9.01
C ARG A 253 -15.81 -0.07 -9.54
N PHE A 254 -15.61 0.90 -8.66
CA PHE A 254 -15.30 2.28 -9.08
C PHE A 254 -13.98 2.41 -9.84
N ALA A 255 -12.95 1.66 -9.44
CA ALA A 255 -11.68 1.66 -10.16
C ALA A 255 -11.85 1.10 -11.57
N THR A 256 -12.66 0.04 -11.74
CA THR A 256 -12.98 -0.57 -13.04
C THR A 256 -13.78 0.39 -13.92
N GLU A 257 -14.89 0.95 -13.42
CA GLU A 257 -15.73 1.90 -14.15
C GLU A 257 -14.94 3.14 -14.64
N CYS A 258 -14.04 3.66 -13.79
CA CYS A 258 -13.17 4.76 -14.16
C CYS A 258 -12.12 4.37 -15.22
N ALA A 259 -11.61 3.15 -15.16
CA ALA A 259 -10.64 2.63 -16.12
C ALA A 259 -11.27 2.44 -17.50
N GLU A 260 -12.48 1.92 -17.56
CA GLU A 260 -13.25 1.70 -18.80
C GLU A 260 -13.56 3.02 -19.52
N ALA A 261 -13.68 4.12 -18.79
CA ALA A 261 -13.90 5.44 -19.37
C ALA A 261 -12.65 6.06 -20.02
N ALA A 262 -11.47 5.48 -19.82
CA ALA A 262 -10.21 6.05 -20.30
C ALA A 262 -10.08 5.95 -21.83
N PRO A 263 -9.86 7.08 -22.56
CA PRO A 263 -9.75 7.06 -24.01
C PRO A 263 -8.38 6.56 -24.50
N TRP A 264 -7.40 6.47 -23.64
CA TRP A 264 -6.02 6.14 -24.01
C TRP A 264 -5.35 5.22 -22.99
N ILE A 265 -4.89 5.75 -21.84
CA ILE A 265 -4.21 4.99 -20.79
C ILE A 265 -5.07 5.01 -19.53
N SER A 266 -5.21 3.86 -18.88
CA SER A 266 -5.69 3.76 -17.52
C SER A 266 -4.65 3.08 -16.66
N SER A 267 -4.24 3.71 -15.56
CA SER A 267 -3.33 3.07 -14.63
C SER A 267 -4.06 2.08 -13.72
N ALA A 268 -3.35 1.05 -13.29
CA ALA A 268 -3.82 0.19 -12.20
C ALA A 268 -4.00 1.01 -10.90
N PRO A 269 -4.83 0.55 -9.96
CA PRO A 269 -4.88 1.08 -8.60
C PRO A 269 -3.50 1.07 -7.92
N LEU A 270 -3.35 1.87 -6.86
CA LEU A 270 -2.10 2.03 -6.11
C LEU A 270 -1.56 0.67 -5.62
N GLY A 271 -2.45 -0.14 -5.07
CA GLY A 271 -2.25 -1.56 -4.82
C GLY A 271 -1.01 -1.87 -3.99
N THR A 272 -0.31 -2.91 -4.44
CA THR A 272 0.87 -3.45 -3.75
C THR A 272 2.17 -2.74 -4.12
N HIS A 273 2.14 -1.51 -4.67
CA HIS A 273 3.36 -0.80 -5.03
C HIS A 273 4.27 -0.62 -3.78
N PRO A 274 5.59 -0.87 -3.87
CA PRO A 274 6.49 -0.83 -2.71
C PRO A 274 6.46 0.49 -1.94
N THR A 275 6.23 1.60 -2.64
CA THR A 275 6.14 2.93 -2.02
C THR A 275 4.90 3.07 -1.12
N MET A 276 3.84 2.29 -1.34
CA MET A 276 2.67 2.27 -0.45
C MET A 276 3.00 1.69 0.93
N ALA A 277 3.79 0.62 1.00
CA ALA A 277 4.24 0.07 2.28
C ALA A 277 5.13 1.07 3.04
N ARG A 278 6.02 1.78 2.33
CA ARG A 278 6.81 2.86 2.93
C ARG A 278 5.95 4.01 3.42
N LEU A 279 4.90 4.39 2.70
CA LEU A 279 3.97 5.43 3.12
C LEU A 279 3.20 5.03 4.37
N ILE A 280 2.75 3.79 4.46
CA ILE A 280 2.10 3.25 5.66
C ILE A 280 3.03 3.37 6.88
N LEU A 281 4.27 2.91 6.75
CA LEU A 281 5.26 3.01 7.82
C LEU A 281 5.58 4.46 8.18
N HIS A 282 5.66 5.35 7.19
CA HIS A 282 5.83 6.78 7.44
C HIS A 282 4.66 7.37 8.26
N ARG A 283 3.42 7.00 7.95
CA ARG A 283 2.24 7.43 8.73
C ARG A 283 2.25 6.88 10.16
N TYR A 284 2.66 5.63 10.31
CA TYR A 284 2.87 5.01 11.60
C TYR A 284 3.92 5.78 12.45
N ASP A 285 5.10 6.00 11.89
CA ASP A 285 6.19 6.71 12.57
C ASP A 285 5.82 8.16 12.92
N GLN A 286 5.11 8.85 12.01
CA GLN A 286 4.61 10.20 12.23
C GLN A 286 3.63 10.25 13.41
N ALA A 287 2.71 9.29 13.52
CA ALA A 287 1.76 9.22 14.63
C ALA A 287 2.46 8.96 15.97
N LEU A 288 3.56 8.20 15.98
CA LEU A 288 4.37 8.01 17.18
C LEU A 288 5.13 9.30 17.58
N ALA A 289 5.73 9.99 16.60
CA ALA A 289 6.53 11.19 16.86
C ALA A 289 5.70 12.37 17.39
N THR A 290 4.42 12.50 16.97
CA THR A 290 3.55 13.60 17.41
C THR A 290 3.33 13.59 18.91
N GLN A 291 3.39 12.45 19.58
CA GLN A 291 3.23 12.36 21.03
C GLN A 291 4.49 12.75 21.80
N ALA A 292 5.69 12.44 21.28
CA ALA A 292 6.94 12.81 21.95
C ALA A 292 7.06 14.35 22.15
N THR A 293 6.30 15.12 21.34
CA THR A 293 6.30 16.58 21.39
C THR A 293 5.16 17.13 22.29
N THR A 294 4.17 16.30 22.67
CA THR A 294 2.98 16.74 23.43
C THR A 294 3.05 16.38 24.92
N GLU A 295 4.04 15.59 25.35
CA GLU A 295 4.39 15.44 26.76
C GLU A 295 5.36 16.56 27.18
N PRO A 296 4.89 17.69 27.71
CA PRO A 296 5.80 18.65 28.35
C PRO A 296 6.26 18.08 29.68
N ALA A 297 7.57 18.20 29.93
CA ALA A 297 8.23 18.07 31.20
C ALA A 297 7.35 18.42 32.42
N LEU A 298 6.55 17.47 32.89
CA LEU A 298 5.88 17.51 34.21
C LEU A 298 6.59 16.58 35.19
N ALA A 299 7.92 16.51 35.13
CA ALA A 299 8.75 15.80 36.09
C ALA A 299 9.98 16.64 36.47
N SER A 300 9.75 17.77 37.09
CA SER A 300 10.72 18.42 38.02
C SER A 300 10.04 19.60 38.71
N ALA A 301 9.37 19.32 39.79
CA ALA A 301 9.13 20.24 40.90
C ALA A 301 9.07 19.42 42.19
#